data_26a583095d9188e2454cbd219c1e49e8
#
_entry.id   26a583095d9188e2454cbd219c1e49e8
#
_cell.length_a   1.000
_cell.length_b   1.000
_cell.length_c   1.000
_cell.angle_alpha   90.00
_cell.angle_beta   90.00
_cell.angle_gamma   90.00
#
_symmetry.space_group_name_H-M   'P 1'
#
loop_
_entity.id
_entity.type
_entity.pdbx_description
1 polymer ?
#
loop_
_entity_poly.entity_id
_entity_poly.type
_entity_poly.pdbx_seq_one_letter_code
_entity_poly.pdbx_strand_id
1 'polypeptide(L)'
;MKINNNINQVLFFGVCFILFLPIIVLPPDFQPSDWTRSILFRIIITALVSFLFFKFFYKKSISIELPAWNKSLYLPMLILSVFFITLIIATIFSQDISFSIFGSPLRAGGVLNLLFFFIFSIILALFIDKNHWEKLFNILFITGGITSLLAIIQYFNLLKNIFISYEEGSTPSFLGNSTVLAIYMLFLTFLAFVFFIQKQKRREKLLYGALFLLFIFTIFITGSRAAYLGLLAGFLYFFFFYPATNEIQAQSTEKSGKWHYLKLKTLKIIAASFLILAIITVLFFNFFPQFGEKNSFFKILTSRLSIEKIAMDILGTRLPVWKMTLEAIKDRPLLGWGPENFYIGFEKYYDPTPFSHPVLLWDRPHNIILDIAVSSGIFSLLIYLFFWISLFWQLQKIKHIEKNADYYDENILKTHGVQSMFIGYLIVLFFNFDSFASYLISFFFIGYSFYLISNREKRLIILPLRNVFFRKKLLVFICFTMVIIFLWFWNIKPLYLG
;
A
#
# COMPACT_ATOMS: atom_id res chain seq x y z
N MET A 1 -19.72 19.75 -22.73
CA MET A 1 -18.88 19.92 -21.53
C MET A 1 -19.49 19.40 -20.22
N LYS A 2 -20.81 19.40 -20.00
CA LYS A 2 -21.46 18.96 -18.73
C LYS A 2 -21.55 17.43 -18.48
N ILE A 3 -21.14 16.58 -19.41
CA ILE A 3 -21.42 15.13 -19.35
C ILE A 3 -20.25 14.34 -18.72
N ASN A 4 -19.01 14.86 -18.77
CA ASN A 4 -17.86 14.22 -18.11
C ASN A 4 -17.90 14.37 -16.58
N ASN A 5 -18.51 15.43 -16.04
CA ASN A 5 -18.58 15.65 -14.59
C ASN A 5 -19.33 14.52 -13.85
N ASN A 6 -20.39 13.96 -14.44
CA ASN A 6 -21.18 12.91 -13.76
C ASN A 6 -20.46 11.56 -13.68
N ILE A 7 -19.60 11.22 -14.65
CA ILE A 7 -18.83 9.97 -14.60
C ILE A 7 -17.78 10.07 -13.51
N ASN A 8 -17.00 11.14 -13.54
CA ASN A 8 -15.95 11.37 -12.55
C ASN A 8 -16.49 11.48 -11.13
N GLN A 9 -17.70 12.05 -10.96
CA GLN A 9 -18.36 12.12 -9.65
C GLN A 9 -18.75 10.74 -9.11
N VAL A 10 -19.38 9.87 -9.92
CA VAL A 10 -19.75 8.52 -9.47
C VAL A 10 -18.50 7.70 -9.10
N LEU A 11 -17.46 7.76 -9.93
CA LEU A 11 -16.20 7.09 -9.65
C LEU A 11 -15.54 7.66 -8.38
N PHE A 12 -15.53 8.97 -8.23
CA PHE A 12 -15.00 9.63 -7.05
C PHE A 12 -15.72 9.19 -5.76
N PHE A 13 -17.05 9.16 -5.74
CA PHE A 13 -17.80 8.71 -4.56
C PHE A 13 -17.57 7.22 -4.26
N GLY A 14 -17.48 6.36 -5.30
CA GLY A 14 -17.13 4.97 -5.11
C GLY A 14 -15.73 4.79 -4.52
N VAL A 15 -14.75 5.56 -4.99
CA VAL A 15 -13.39 5.57 -4.41
C VAL A 15 -13.42 6.08 -2.97
N CYS A 16 -14.18 7.15 -2.67
CA CYS A 16 -14.34 7.63 -1.30
C CYS A 16 -14.84 6.52 -0.37
N PHE A 17 -15.86 5.77 -0.80
CA PHE A 17 -16.41 4.67 0.01
C PHE A 17 -15.37 3.56 0.22
N ILE A 18 -14.59 3.21 -0.82
CA ILE A 18 -13.49 2.23 -0.72
C ILE A 18 -12.48 2.65 0.35
N LEU A 19 -12.12 3.93 0.43
CA LEU A 19 -11.15 4.42 1.41
C LEU A 19 -11.66 4.39 2.85
N PHE A 20 -12.96 4.23 3.08
CA PHE A 20 -13.55 3.98 4.41
C PHE A 20 -13.54 2.50 4.81
N LEU A 21 -13.34 1.55 3.87
CA LEU A 21 -13.37 0.12 4.18
C LEU A 21 -12.44 -0.31 5.34
N PRO A 22 -11.24 0.27 5.52
CA PRO A 22 -10.37 -0.09 6.63
C PRO A 22 -11.01 0.06 8.04
N ILE A 23 -11.97 0.97 8.20
CA ILE A 23 -12.65 1.20 9.48
C ILE A 23 -14.01 0.50 9.57
N ILE A 24 -14.48 -0.15 8.48
CA ILE A 24 -15.74 -0.88 8.48
C ILE A 24 -15.54 -2.25 9.12
N VAL A 25 -16.38 -2.54 10.10
CA VAL A 25 -16.50 -3.83 10.77
C VAL A 25 -17.95 -4.27 10.66
N LEU A 26 -18.20 -5.42 10.05
CA LEU A 26 -19.53 -5.97 9.86
C LEU A 26 -19.73 -7.27 10.63
N PRO A 27 -20.92 -7.51 11.22
CA PRO A 27 -21.27 -8.82 11.76
C PRO A 27 -21.26 -9.91 10.67
N PRO A 28 -21.06 -11.22 10.99
CA PRO A 28 -20.96 -11.78 12.34
C PRO A 28 -19.57 -11.66 12.97
N ASP A 29 -18.57 -11.26 12.20
CA ASP A 29 -17.19 -11.15 12.67
C ASP A 29 -17.00 -9.83 13.39
N PHE A 30 -17.15 -9.83 14.71
CA PHE A 30 -16.69 -8.73 15.57
C PHE A 30 -15.15 -8.58 15.56
N GLN A 31 -14.44 -9.54 14.97
CA GLN A 31 -13.04 -9.39 14.63
C GLN A 31 -12.93 -8.63 13.32
N PRO A 32 -11.95 -7.72 13.20
CA PRO A 32 -11.67 -7.07 11.92
C PRO A 32 -11.20 -8.13 10.91
N SER A 33 -12.14 -8.72 10.20
CA SER A 33 -11.88 -9.70 9.14
C SER A 33 -11.66 -8.99 7.83
N ASP A 34 -10.56 -9.32 7.15
CA ASP A 34 -10.29 -8.81 5.81
C ASP A 34 -11.24 -9.42 4.75
N TRP A 35 -11.95 -10.50 5.09
CA TRP A 35 -12.89 -11.19 4.21
C TRP A 35 -14.04 -10.30 3.78
N THR A 36 -14.80 -9.75 4.74
CA THR A 36 -15.96 -8.90 4.47
C THR A 36 -15.55 -7.63 3.73
N ARG A 37 -14.43 -7.02 4.10
CA ARG A 37 -13.89 -5.84 3.42
C ARG A 37 -13.53 -6.13 1.97
N SER A 38 -12.94 -7.29 1.70
CA SER A 38 -12.58 -7.73 0.36
C SER A 38 -13.80 -7.96 -0.52
N ILE A 39 -14.86 -8.53 0.05
CA ILE A 39 -16.14 -8.73 -0.66
C ILE A 39 -16.77 -7.38 -1.01
N LEU A 40 -16.88 -6.47 -0.05
CA LEU A 40 -17.40 -5.11 -0.29
C LEU A 40 -16.56 -4.36 -1.33
N PHE A 41 -15.25 -4.45 -1.23
CA PHE A 41 -14.32 -3.85 -2.19
C PHE A 41 -14.59 -4.37 -3.61
N ARG A 42 -14.70 -5.69 -3.78
CA ARG A 42 -15.00 -6.32 -5.08
C ARG A 42 -16.36 -5.89 -5.62
N ILE A 43 -17.39 -5.83 -4.76
CA ILE A 43 -18.73 -5.37 -5.15
C ILE A 43 -18.68 -3.95 -5.68
N ILE A 44 -18.02 -3.04 -4.96
CA ILE A 44 -17.92 -1.63 -5.35
C ILE A 44 -17.16 -1.49 -6.67
N ILE A 45 -15.99 -2.11 -6.79
CA ILE A 45 -15.18 -2.05 -8.04
C ILE A 45 -15.99 -2.65 -9.21
N THR A 46 -16.67 -3.77 -9.01
CA THR A 46 -17.53 -4.36 -10.06
C THR A 46 -18.65 -3.40 -10.47
N ALA A 47 -19.28 -2.72 -9.51
CA ALA A 47 -20.31 -1.71 -9.81
C ALA A 47 -19.73 -0.53 -10.60
N LEU A 48 -18.54 -0.03 -10.22
CA LEU A 48 -17.87 1.06 -10.92
C LEU A 48 -17.47 0.68 -12.34
N VAL A 49 -16.89 -0.51 -12.53
CA VAL A 49 -16.52 -1.03 -13.87
C VAL A 49 -17.77 -1.25 -14.71
N SER A 50 -18.83 -1.82 -14.15
CA SER A 50 -20.11 -2.01 -14.83
C SER A 50 -20.74 -0.67 -15.25
N PHE A 51 -20.67 0.34 -14.37
CA PHE A 51 -21.13 1.69 -14.68
C PHE A 51 -20.33 2.31 -15.84
N LEU A 52 -19.02 2.17 -15.85
CA LEU A 52 -18.16 2.62 -16.95
C LEU A 52 -18.52 1.90 -18.25
N PHE A 53 -18.65 0.57 -18.19
CA PHE A 53 -19.04 -0.26 -19.33
C PHE A 53 -20.41 0.17 -19.89
N PHE A 54 -21.43 0.31 -19.02
CA PHE A 54 -22.76 0.75 -19.41
C PHE A 54 -22.72 2.13 -20.09
N LYS A 55 -22.00 3.09 -19.51
CA LYS A 55 -21.83 4.44 -20.11
C LYS A 55 -21.12 4.38 -21.46
N PHE A 56 -20.14 3.48 -21.60
CA PHE A 56 -19.42 3.27 -22.86
C PHE A 56 -20.33 2.76 -23.98
N PHE A 57 -21.23 1.83 -23.68
CA PHE A 57 -22.10 1.22 -24.70
C PHE A 57 -23.38 2.00 -24.97
N TYR A 58 -23.87 2.78 -24.01
CA TYR A 58 -25.15 3.48 -24.16
C TYR A 58 -25.07 4.77 -24.98
N LYS A 59 -23.93 5.43 -25.06
CA LYS A 59 -23.73 6.67 -25.80
C LYS A 59 -23.33 6.44 -27.24
N LYS A 60 -23.86 7.31 -28.15
CA LYS A 60 -23.49 7.31 -29.59
C LYS A 60 -22.04 7.73 -29.84
N SER A 61 -21.47 8.56 -28.98
CA SER A 61 -20.07 8.96 -28.99
C SER A 61 -19.63 9.22 -27.55
N ILE A 62 -18.44 8.75 -27.18
CA ILE A 62 -17.83 9.04 -25.88
C ILE A 62 -16.57 9.82 -26.14
N SER A 63 -16.50 11.01 -25.56
CA SER A 63 -15.26 11.74 -25.40
C SER A 63 -14.67 11.35 -24.04
N ILE A 64 -13.59 10.58 -24.05
CA ILE A 64 -12.81 10.26 -22.86
C ILE A 64 -11.53 11.07 -22.93
N GLU A 65 -11.27 11.89 -21.94
CA GLU A 65 -9.97 12.46 -21.74
C GLU A 65 -9.07 11.39 -21.11
N LEU A 66 -8.41 10.60 -21.93
CA LEU A 66 -7.37 9.71 -21.43
C LEU A 66 -6.05 10.47 -21.37
N PRO A 67 -5.19 10.12 -20.40
CA PRO A 67 -3.81 10.60 -20.41
C PRO A 67 -3.20 10.31 -21.76
N ALA A 68 -2.45 11.26 -22.32
CA ALA A 68 -1.73 10.99 -23.54
C ALA A 68 -0.84 9.77 -23.32
N TRP A 69 -0.95 8.83 -24.25
CA TRP A 69 -0.20 7.60 -24.17
C TRP A 69 1.29 7.94 -24.29
N ASN A 70 1.93 8.12 -23.15
CA ASN A 70 3.35 8.41 -23.05
C ASN A 70 4.09 7.12 -22.71
N LYS A 71 5.19 6.82 -23.42
CA LYS A 71 6.07 5.67 -23.14
C LYS A 71 6.45 5.56 -21.65
N SER A 72 6.52 6.69 -20.96
CA SER A 72 6.81 6.76 -19.54
C SER A 72 5.76 6.11 -18.65
N LEU A 73 4.46 6.22 -18.99
CA LEU A 73 3.37 5.61 -18.23
C LEU A 73 3.22 4.12 -18.55
N TYR A 74 3.42 3.77 -19.83
CA TYR A 74 3.21 2.40 -20.27
C TYR A 74 4.11 1.40 -19.60
N LEU A 75 5.40 1.74 -19.45
CA LEU A 75 6.37 0.77 -18.99
C LEU A 75 6.00 0.19 -17.62
N PRO A 76 5.77 0.98 -16.54
CA PRO A 76 5.41 0.40 -15.25
C PRO A 76 4.02 -0.26 -15.27
N MET A 77 3.04 0.29 -16.00
CA MET A 77 1.72 -0.35 -16.14
C MET A 77 1.80 -1.67 -16.89
N LEU A 78 2.57 -1.74 -17.97
CA LEU A 78 2.78 -2.96 -18.75
C LEU A 78 3.46 -4.03 -17.88
N ILE A 79 4.55 -3.68 -17.19
CA ILE A 79 5.26 -4.62 -16.33
C ILE A 79 4.35 -5.14 -15.22
N LEU A 80 3.54 -4.26 -14.60
CA LEU A 80 2.57 -4.68 -13.60
C LEU A 80 1.49 -5.60 -14.21
N SER A 81 1.03 -5.32 -15.44
CA SER A 81 0.09 -6.21 -16.14
C SER A 81 0.70 -7.57 -16.42
N VAL A 82 1.97 -7.61 -16.86
CA VAL A 82 2.71 -8.87 -17.08
C VAL A 82 2.87 -9.62 -15.77
N PHE A 83 3.14 -8.94 -14.66
CA PHE A 83 3.17 -9.57 -13.33
C PHE A 83 1.84 -10.25 -13.00
N PHE A 84 0.70 -9.61 -13.24
CA PHE A 84 -0.62 -10.24 -13.03
C PHE A 84 -0.86 -11.43 -13.95
N ILE A 85 -0.37 -11.39 -15.18
CA ILE A 85 -0.43 -12.54 -16.10
C ILE A 85 0.36 -13.72 -15.52
N THR A 86 1.55 -13.48 -14.97
CA THR A 86 2.32 -14.57 -14.34
C THR A 86 1.63 -15.14 -13.10
N LEU A 87 0.97 -14.31 -12.29
CA LEU A 87 0.15 -14.81 -11.17
C LEU A 87 -1.02 -15.68 -11.65
N ILE A 88 -1.70 -15.29 -12.73
CA ILE A 88 -2.79 -16.09 -13.32
C ILE A 88 -2.25 -17.43 -13.84
N ILE A 89 -1.11 -17.43 -14.55
CA ILE A 89 -0.47 -18.66 -15.01
C ILE A 89 -0.09 -19.55 -13.82
N ALA A 90 0.56 -18.99 -12.80
CA ALA A 90 0.91 -19.71 -11.58
C ALA A 90 -0.33 -20.33 -10.88
N THR A 91 -1.46 -19.60 -10.90
CA THR A 91 -2.74 -20.10 -10.37
C THR A 91 -3.27 -21.30 -11.14
N ILE A 92 -3.21 -21.29 -12.47
CA ILE A 92 -3.68 -22.40 -13.31
C ILE A 92 -2.88 -23.68 -13.02
N PHE A 93 -1.59 -23.54 -12.72
CA PHE A 93 -0.69 -24.67 -12.42
C PHE A 93 -0.47 -24.89 -10.91
N SER A 94 -1.27 -24.25 -10.06
CA SER A 94 -1.18 -24.38 -8.61
C SER A 94 -1.68 -25.74 -8.11
N GLN A 95 -1.28 -26.12 -6.91
CA GLN A 95 -1.75 -27.36 -6.25
C GLN A 95 -3.21 -27.25 -5.82
N ASP A 96 -3.62 -26.10 -5.29
CA ASP A 96 -5.00 -25.74 -4.98
C ASP A 96 -5.38 -24.46 -5.74
N ILE A 97 -6.06 -24.68 -6.87
CA ILE A 97 -6.50 -23.58 -7.76
C ILE A 97 -7.53 -22.69 -7.05
N SER A 98 -8.46 -23.30 -6.29
CA SER A 98 -9.50 -22.56 -5.58
C SER A 98 -8.90 -21.65 -4.53
N PHE A 99 -7.96 -22.16 -3.75
CA PHE A 99 -7.26 -21.38 -2.73
C PHE A 99 -6.37 -20.29 -3.35
N SER A 100 -5.74 -20.55 -4.50
CA SER A 100 -4.99 -19.53 -5.23
C SER A 100 -5.87 -18.40 -5.75
N ILE A 101 -7.10 -18.69 -6.18
CA ILE A 101 -8.03 -17.67 -6.68
C ILE A 101 -8.57 -16.82 -5.54
N PHE A 102 -9.07 -17.45 -4.48
CA PHE A 102 -9.81 -16.73 -3.42
C PHE A 102 -8.93 -16.32 -2.24
N GLY A 103 -7.88 -17.05 -1.96
CA GLY A 103 -7.02 -16.86 -0.81
C GLY A 103 -7.67 -17.26 0.51
N SER A 104 -6.90 -17.08 1.57
CA SER A 104 -7.41 -17.24 2.93
C SER A 104 -8.43 -16.15 3.27
N PRO A 105 -9.56 -16.49 3.90
CA PRO A 105 -10.52 -15.50 4.43
C PRO A 105 -9.88 -14.48 5.37
N LEU A 106 -8.87 -14.88 6.11
CA LEU A 106 -8.18 -14.01 7.07
C LEU A 106 -7.31 -12.92 6.42
N ARG A 107 -6.85 -13.13 5.17
CA ARG A 107 -5.84 -12.24 4.55
C ARG A 107 -6.26 -11.59 3.25
N ALA A 108 -7.27 -12.13 2.59
CA ALA A 108 -7.73 -11.65 1.29
C ALA A 108 -6.63 -11.54 0.23
N GLY A 109 -5.65 -12.47 0.25
CA GLY A 109 -4.46 -12.44 -0.61
C GLY A 109 -4.60 -13.18 -1.95
N GLY A 110 -5.76 -13.76 -2.26
CA GLY A 110 -5.98 -14.49 -3.51
C GLY A 110 -5.87 -13.61 -4.75
N VAL A 111 -5.49 -14.24 -5.88
CA VAL A 111 -5.25 -13.54 -7.16
C VAL A 111 -6.45 -12.71 -7.59
N LEU A 112 -7.67 -13.17 -7.30
CA LEU A 112 -8.89 -12.41 -7.58
C LEU A 112 -8.87 -11.04 -6.89
N ASN A 113 -8.57 -10.98 -5.58
CA ASN A 113 -8.50 -9.72 -4.84
C ASN A 113 -7.39 -8.82 -5.38
N LEU A 114 -6.22 -9.39 -5.68
CA LEU A 114 -5.09 -8.65 -6.25
C LEU A 114 -5.44 -8.02 -7.60
N LEU A 115 -6.18 -8.73 -8.46
CA LEU A 115 -6.68 -8.18 -9.73
C LEU A 115 -7.64 -7.01 -9.51
N PHE A 116 -8.49 -7.07 -8.49
CA PHE A 116 -9.37 -5.95 -8.15
C PHE A 116 -8.58 -4.73 -7.63
N PHE A 117 -7.52 -4.92 -6.85
CA PHE A 117 -6.62 -3.83 -6.48
C PHE A 117 -5.89 -3.22 -7.68
N PHE A 118 -5.49 -4.04 -8.65
CA PHE A 118 -4.92 -3.56 -9.89
C PHE A 118 -5.93 -2.70 -10.68
N ILE A 119 -7.17 -3.17 -10.86
CA ILE A 119 -8.25 -2.40 -11.49
C ILE A 119 -8.49 -1.08 -10.74
N PHE A 120 -8.49 -1.11 -9.41
CA PHE A 120 -8.60 0.08 -8.58
C PHE A 120 -7.51 1.11 -8.89
N SER A 121 -6.25 0.68 -8.99
CA SER A 121 -5.14 1.59 -9.32
C SER A 121 -5.30 2.21 -10.72
N ILE A 122 -5.83 1.46 -11.69
CA ILE A 122 -6.14 1.97 -13.03
C ILE A 122 -7.28 2.99 -12.98
N ILE A 123 -8.36 2.72 -12.23
CA ILE A 123 -9.47 3.68 -12.05
C ILE A 123 -8.93 4.99 -11.47
N LEU A 124 -8.11 4.93 -10.45
CA LEU A 124 -7.49 6.11 -9.84
C LEU A 124 -6.65 6.89 -10.85
N ALA A 125 -5.80 6.21 -11.62
CA ALA A 125 -4.91 6.84 -12.57
C ALA A 125 -5.64 7.54 -13.72
N LEU A 126 -6.74 6.94 -14.22
CA LEU A 126 -7.41 7.40 -15.44
C LEU A 126 -8.55 8.38 -15.17
N PHE A 127 -9.27 8.24 -14.05
CA PHE A 127 -10.55 8.92 -13.87
C PHE A 127 -10.58 9.91 -12.72
N ILE A 128 -9.56 9.95 -11.85
CA ILE A 128 -9.49 10.92 -10.75
C ILE A 128 -8.80 12.20 -11.21
N ASP A 129 -9.52 13.31 -11.12
CA ASP A 129 -9.02 14.63 -11.52
C ASP A 129 -8.18 15.28 -10.42
N LYS A 130 -7.34 16.25 -10.79
CA LYS A 130 -6.45 16.99 -9.89
C LYS A 130 -7.18 17.50 -8.63
N ASN A 131 -8.40 18.05 -8.79
CA ASN A 131 -9.17 18.64 -7.68
C ASN A 131 -9.76 17.59 -6.71
N HIS A 132 -9.85 16.32 -7.12
CA HIS A 132 -10.35 15.23 -6.29
C HIS A 132 -9.26 14.58 -5.44
N TRP A 133 -7.99 14.64 -5.86
CA TRP A 133 -6.90 14.01 -5.11
C TRP A 133 -6.74 14.56 -3.69
N GLU A 134 -6.82 15.89 -3.50
CA GLU A 134 -6.76 16.48 -2.13
C GLU A 134 -7.92 15.99 -1.25
N LYS A 135 -9.10 15.82 -1.82
CA LYS A 135 -10.27 15.29 -1.10
C LYS A 135 -10.05 13.83 -0.68
N LEU A 136 -9.47 13.00 -1.57
CA LEU A 136 -9.14 11.61 -1.26
C LEU A 136 -8.06 11.52 -0.18
N PHE A 137 -7.05 12.38 -0.21
CA PHE A 137 -6.05 12.46 0.86
C PHE A 137 -6.67 12.87 2.20
N ASN A 138 -7.63 13.80 2.19
CA ASN A 138 -8.36 14.18 3.40
C ASN A 138 -9.17 13.00 3.98
N ILE A 139 -9.78 12.17 3.13
CA ILE A 139 -10.46 10.93 3.57
C ILE A 139 -9.44 9.98 4.21
N LEU A 140 -8.28 9.77 3.60
CA LEU A 140 -7.21 8.96 4.20
C LEU A 140 -6.76 9.52 5.55
N PHE A 141 -6.66 10.83 5.72
CA PHE A 141 -6.34 11.43 7.03
C PHE A 141 -7.45 11.19 8.05
N ILE A 142 -8.72 11.28 7.65
CA ILE A 142 -9.86 10.99 8.55
C ILE A 142 -9.85 9.52 8.97
N THR A 143 -9.75 8.59 8.01
CA THR A 143 -9.73 7.14 8.31
C THR A 143 -8.51 6.77 9.15
N GLY A 144 -7.33 7.32 8.83
CA GLY A 144 -6.11 7.14 9.60
C GLY A 144 -6.22 7.73 11.01
N GLY A 145 -6.82 8.89 11.17
CA GLY A 145 -7.07 9.51 12.47
C GLY A 145 -7.98 8.66 13.37
N ILE A 146 -9.10 8.18 12.82
CA ILE A 146 -10.04 7.28 13.52
C ILE A 146 -9.33 5.98 13.93
N THR A 147 -8.58 5.39 13.01
CA THR A 147 -7.82 4.15 13.24
C THR A 147 -6.74 4.35 14.30
N SER A 148 -6.03 5.49 14.29
CA SER A 148 -5.02 5.85 15.29
C SER A 148 -5.64 6.05 16.68
N LEU A 149 -6.79 6.72 16.74
CA LEU A 149 -7.49 6.93 18.02
C LEU A 149 -7.90 5.61 18.67
N LEU A 150 -8.44 4.67 17.88
CA LEU A 150 -8.77 3.34 18.40
C LEU A 150 -7.51 2.58 18.83
N ALA A 151 -6.41 2.65 18.09
CA ALA A 151 -5.14 2.05 18.49
C ALA A 151 -4.65 2.59 19.85
N ILE A 152 -4.79 3.89 20.07
CA ILE A 152 -4.44 4.54 21.35
C ILE A 152 -5.35 4.07 22.49
N ILE A 153 -6.66 3.98 22.24
CA ILE A 153 -7.64 3.45 23.19
C ILE A 153 -7.29 2.01 23.59
N GLN A 154 -6.95 1.16 22.64
CA GLN A 154 -6.50 -0.22 22.86
C GLN A 154 -5.19 -0.26 23.67
N TYR A 155 -4.20 0.55 23.28
CA TYR A 155 -2.90 0.60 23.94
C TYR A 155 -2.99 0.94 25.42
N PHE A 156 -3.82 1.93 25.78
CA PHE A 156 -4.05 2.35 27.16
C PHE A 156 -5.13 1.54 27.87
N ASN A 157 -5.73 0.55 27.22
CA ASN A 157 -6.81 -0.28 27.75
C ASN A 157 -8.01 0.52 28.29
N LEU A 158 -8.34 1.66 27.68
CA LEU A 158 -9.38 2.57 28.16
C LEU A 158 -10.80 2.00 28.06
N LEU A 159 -11.04 1.04 27.14
CA LEU A 159 -12.35 0.42 26.89
C LEU A 159 -12.24 -1.11 26.83
N LYS A 160 -11.66 -1.71 27.88
CA LYS A 160 -11.43 -3.17 27.97
C LYS A 160 -12.66 -4.03 27.70
N ASN A 161 -13.83 -3.57 28.12
CA ASN A 161 -15.08 -4.32 28.01
C ASN A 161 -15.71 -4.28 26.61
N ILE A 162 -15.25 -3.38 25.73
CA ILE A 162 -15.80 -3.18 24.39
C ILE A 162 -14.81 -3.67 23.33
N PHE A 163 -13.52 -3.44 23.55
CA PHE A 163 -12.48 -3.79 22.58
C PHE A 163 -11.50 -4.77 23.21
N ILE A 164 -11.70 -6.05 22.96
CA ILE A 164 -10.77 -7.09 23.40
C ILE A 164 -9.52 -7.01 22.54
N SER A 165 -8.36 -6.79 23.15
CA SER A 165 -7.07 -7.01 22.51
C SER A 165 -6.73 -8.48 22.61
N TYR A 166 -6.51 -9.16 21.47
CA TYR A 166 -6.25 -10.61 21.41
C TYR A 166 -4.91 -11.02 22.00
N GLU A 167 -3.95 -10.12 22.02
CA GLU A 167 -2.62 -10.35 22.58
C GLU A 167 -2.25 -9.19 23.48
N GLU A 168 -1.77 -9.46 24.68
CA GLU A 168 -1.22 -8.42 25.55
C GLU A 168 -0.07 -7.70 24.83
N GLY A 169 -0.19 -6.37 24.70
CA GLY A 169 0.78 -5.53 24.00
C GLY A 169 0.61 -5.43 22.48
N SER A 170 -0.48 -5.97 21.92
CA SER A 170 -0.85 -5.79 20.50
C SER A 170 -1.89 -4.68 20.33
N THR A 171 -1.71 -3.80 19.36
CA THR A 171 -2.65 -2.72 19.03
C THR A 171 -3.06 -2.79 17.56
N PRO A 172 -3.91 -3.74 17.17
CA PRO A 172 -4.30 -3.95 15.79
C PRO A 172 -5.30 -2.90 15.26
N SER A 173 -5.96 -2.15 16.15
CA SER A 173 -7.05 -1.22 15.81
C SER A 173 -8.16 -1.93 15.02
N PHE A 174 -8.76 -1.26 14.05
CA PHE A 174 -9.71 -1.87 13.11
C PHE A 174 -9.06 -2.85 12.13
N LEU A 175 -7.75 -2.80 11.92
CA LEU A 175 -7.07 -3.55 10.86
C LEU A 175 -6.72 -5.00 11.24
N GLY A 176 -6.98 -5.41 12.48
CA GLY A 176 -6.82 -6.79 12.93
C GLY A 176 -5.37 -7.28 13.09
N ASN A 177 -4.38 -6.52 12.63
CA ASN A 177 -2.97 -6.84 12.74
C ASN A 177 -2.13 -5.58 12.96
N SER A 178 -1.28 -5.59 13.99
CA SER A 178 -0.44 -4.44 14.38
C SER A 178 0.54 -4.02 13.26
N THR A 179 1.11 -4.98 12.53
CA THR A 179 2.05 -4.65 11.44
C THR A 179 1.34 -4.05 10.23
N VAL A 180 0.14 -4.54 9.91
CA VAL A 180 -0.69 -3.97 8.83
C VAL A 180 -1.10 -2.54 9.19
N LEU A 181 -1.46 -2.30 10.46
CA LEU A 181 -1.70 -0.95 10.98
C LEU A 181 -0.46 -0.07 10.80
N ALA A 182 0.72 -0.56 11.16
CA ALA A 182 1.95 0.18 11.04
C ALA A 182 2.29 0.52 9.57
N ILE A 183 2.05 -0.39 8.62
CA ILE A 183 2.20 -0.13 7.17
C ILE A 183 1.23 0.97 6.73
N TYR A 184 -0.04 0.87 7.10
CA TYR A 184 -1.05 1.86 6.75
C TYR A 184 -0.66 3.24 7.29
N MET A 185 -0.24 3.33 8.56
CA MET A 185 0.21 4.57 9.18
C MET A 185 1.52 5.10 8.58
N LEU A 186 2.41 4.25 8.08
CA LEU A 186 3.65 4.66 7.42
C LEU A 186 3.34 5.50 6.18
N PHE A 187 2.43 5.07 5.33
CA PHE A 187 1.99 5.85 4.16
C PHE A 187 1.40 7.20 4.58
N LEU A 188 0.54 7.21 5.60
CA LEU A 188 -0.09 8.44 6.09
C LEU A 188 0.90 9.39 6.77
N THR A 189 1.91 8.87 7.44
CA THR A 189 3.00 9.65 8.04
C THR A 189 3.73 10.46 6.97
N PHE A 190 4.17 9.83 5.89
CA PHE A 190 4.84 10.54 4.80
C PHE A 190 3.91 11.49 4.08
N LEU A 191 2.63 11.12 3.89
CA LEU A 191 1.64 12.00 3.30
C LEU A 191 1.43 13.26 4.16
N ALA A 192 1.25 13.10 5.46
CA ALA A 192 1.10 14.21 6.40
C ALA A 192 2.36 15.11 6.42
N PHE A 193 3.54 14.50 6.37
CA PHE A 193 4.82 15.22 6.32
C PHE A 193 4.96 16.06 5.04
N VAL A 194 4.61 15.51 3.87
CA VAL A 194 4.59 16.24 2.60
C VAL A 194 3.65 17.45 2.69
N PHE A 195 2.44 17.26 3.21
CA PHE A 195 1.48 18.37 3.37
C PHE A 195 1.95 19.39 4.40
N PHE A 196 2.55 18.98 5.50
CA PHE A 196 3.16 19.87 6.50
C PHE A 196 4.22 20.79 5.88
N ILE A 197 5.06 20.25 4.97
CA ILE A 197 6.07 21.07 4.27
C ILE A 197 5.40 21.98 3.23
N GLN A 198 4.39 21.50 2.51
CA GLN A 198 3.78 22.17 1.37
C GLN A 198 2.87 23.32 1.77
N LYS A 199 2.05 23.16 2.82
CA LYS A 199 1.06 24.18 3.20
C LYS A 199 1.72 25.40 3.84
N GLN A 200 1.21 26.60 3.49
CA GLN A 200 1.77 27.87 3.99
C GLN A 200 1.01 28.41 5.20
N LYS A 201 -0.31 28.18 5.28
CA LYS A 201 -1.14 28.69 6.38
C LYS A 201 -0.79 27.98 7.69
N ARG A 202 -0.55 28.76 8.75
CA ARG A 202 -0.17 28.26 10.09
C ARG A 202 -1.14 27.19 10.61
N ARG A 203 -2.45 27.37 10.42
CA ARG A 203 -3.47 26.39 10.86
C ARG A 203 -3.34 25.06 10.16
N GLU A 204 -3.13 25.07 8.83
CA GLU A 204 -2.95 23.86 8.05
C GLU A 204 -1.65 23.14 8.44
N LYS A 205 -0.54 23.90 8.62
CA LYS A 205 0.72 23.32 9.12
C LYS A 205 0.56 22.65 10.48
N LEU A 206 -0.13 23.30 11.40
CA LEU A 206 -0.38 22.71 12.73
C LEU A 206 -1.21 21.44 12.62
N LEU A 207 -2.25 21.42 11.78
CA LEU A 207 -3.07 20.22 11.55
C LEU A 207 -2.24 19.06 11.00
N TYR A 208 -1.51 19.28 9.88
CA TYR A 208 -0.72 18.22 9.28
C TYR A 208 0.48 17.80 10.14
N GLY A 209 1.05 18.72 10.91
CA GLY A 209 2.06 18.41 11.92
C GLY A 209 1.51 17.55 13.05
N ALA A 210 0.31 17.84 13.54
CA ALA A 210 -0.36 17.03 14.55
C ALA A 210 -0.71 15.62 14.01
N LEU A 211 -1.22 15.50 12.78
CA LEU A 211 -1.47 14.23 12.13
C LEU A 211 -0.18 13.42 11.93
N PHE A 212 0.89 14.07 11.51
CA PHE A 212 2.21 13.45 11.37
C PHE A 212 2.69 12.83 12.70
N LEU A 213 2.61 13.60 13.80
CA LEU A 213 3.00 13.11 15.12
C LEU A 213 2.06 11.99 15.62
N LEU A 214 0.76 12.11 15.36
CA LEU A 214 -0.22 11.08 15.69
C LEU A 214 0.09 9.75 15.00
N PHE A 215 0.37 9.78 13.69
CA PHE A 215 0.66 8.57 12.91
C PHE A 215 2.00 7.94 13.31
N ILE A 216 3.04 8.74 13.55
CA ILE A 216 4.31 8.24 14.11
C ILE A 216 4.08 7.59 15.46
N PHE A 217 3.36 8.23 16.37
CA PHE A 217 3.05 7.66 17.68
C PHE A 217 2.30 6.34 17.54
N THR A 218 1.33 6.27 16.59
CA THR A 218 0.61 5.03 16.31
C THR A 218 1.54 3.93 15.85
N ILE A 219 2.49 4.22 14.93
CA ILE A 219 3.51 3.25 14.51
C ILE A 219 4.29 2.73 15.73
N PHE A 220 4.70 3.60 16.66
CA PHE A 220 5.45 3.18 17.83
C PHE A 220 4.64 2.26 18.75
N ILE A 221 3.39 2.54 19.01
CA ILE A 221 2.56 1.69 19.87
C ILE A 221 2.19 0.34 19.24
N THR A 222 2.28 0.19 17.90
CA THR A 222 2.11 -1.14 17.27
C THR A 222 3.21 -2.12 17.62
N GLY A 223 4.39 -1.64 18.03
CA GLY A 223 5.55 -2.46 18.32
C GLY A 223 6.17 -3.17 17.11
N SER A 224 5.81 -2.79 15.87
CA SER A 224 6.33 -3.41 14.65
C SER A 224 7.75 -2.93 14.34
N ARG A 225 8.75 -3.80 14.60
CA ARG A 225 10.17 -3.51 14.32
C ARG A 225 10.43 -3.22 12.85
N ALA A 226 9.80 -3.98 11.96
CA ALA A 226 9.91 -3.78 10.53
C ALA A 226 9.42 -2.38 10.10
N ALA A 227 8.34 -1.87 10.73
CA ALA A 227 7.83 -0.54 10.44
C ALA A 227 8.76 0.57 10.95
N TYR A 228 9.46 0.36 12.06
CA TYR A 228 10.50 1.31 12.52
C TYR A 228 11.64 1.42 11.52
N LEU A 229 12.12 0.28 10.99
CA LEU A 229 13.14 0.26 9.94
C LEU A 229 12.64 0.90 8.65
N GLY A 230 11.39 0.60 8.25
CA GLY A 230 10.77 1.21 7.08
C GLY A 230 10.62 2.72 7.20
N LEU A 231 10.19 3.20 8.38
CA LEU A 231 10.07 4.63 8.66
C LEU A 231 11.44 5.33 8.58
N LEU A 232 12.46 4.73 9.20
CA LEU A 232 13.84 5.23 9.15
C LEU A 232 14.35 5.28 7.71
N ALA A 233 14.25 4.19 6.96
CA ALA A 233 14.71 4.12 5.58
C ALA A 233 14.00 5.12 4.66
N GLY A 234 12.68 5.26 4.80
CA GLY A 234 11.90 6.25 4.06
C GLY A 234 12.31 7.69 4.37
N PHE A 235 12.57 8.04 5.64
CA PHE A 235 13.07 9.37 6.01
C PHE A 235 14.50 9.60 5.56
N LEU A 236 15.38 8.62 5.65
CA LEU A 236 16.73 8.72 5.12
C LEU A 236 16.68 9.02 3.62
N TYR A 237 15.87 8.27 2.87
CA TYR A 237 15.69 8.57 1.45
C TYR A 237 15.14 9.99 1.24
N PHE A 238 14.09 10.38 1.98
CA PHE A 238 13.48 11.70 1.86
C PHE A 238 14.51 12.82 2.04
N PHE A 239 15.33 12.75 3.06
CA PHE A 239 16.26 13.83 3.38
C PHE A 239 17.54 13.80 2.55
N PHE A 240 18.13 12.62 2.28
CA PHE A 240 19.38 12.52 1.52
C PHE A 240 19.19 12.75 0.02
N PHE A 241 18.07 12.27 -0.54
CA PHE A 241 17.79 12.36 -1.97
C PHE A 241 16.76 13.43 -2.33
N TYR A 242 16.50 14.37 -1.40
CA TYR A 242 15.62 15.49 -1.66
C TYR A 242 16.10 16.25 -2.91
N PRO A 243 15.26 16.51 -3.92
CA PRO A 243 15.67 17.14 -5.15
C PRO A 243 16.12 18.59 -4.88
N ALA A 244 17.41 18.85 -5.07
CA ALA A 244 17.94 20.20 -5.05
C ALA A 244 17.45 20.95 -6.28
N THR A 245 16.79 22.07 -6.11
CA THR A 245 16.60 23.06 -7.18
C THR A 245 17.93 23.71 -7.48
N ASN A 246 18.34 23.75 -8.75
CA ASN A 246 19.62 24.36 -9.14
C ASN A 246 19.66 25.86 -8.81
N GLU A 247 20.89 26.37 -8.62
CA GLU A 247 21.23 27.76 -8.30
C GLU A 247 20.72 28.79 -9.30
N ILE A 248 20.18 28.40 -10.46
CA ILE A 248 19.71 29.28 -11.54
C ILE A 248 18.49 30.12 -11.11
N GLN A 249 17.67 29.67 -10.14
CA GLN A 249 16.58 30.46 -9.60
C GLN A 249 16.99 31.43 -8.48
N ALA A 250 18.22 31.35 -8.02
CA ALA A 250 18.75 32.30 -7.04
C ALA A 250 18.91 33.73 -7.59
N GLN A 251 18.85 33.91 -8.93
CA GLN A 251 19.01 35.22 -9.55
C GLN A 251 17.71 36.05 -9.65
N SER A 252 16.55 35.46 -9.51
CA SER A 252 15.28 36.17 -9.71
C SER A 252 14.67 36.80 -8.45
N THR A 253 15.09 36.41 -7.24
CA THR A 253 14.76 37.12 -6.00
C THR A 253 15.82 36.83 -4.94
N GLU A 254 16.62 37.82 -4.61
CA GLU A 254 17.76 37.77 -3.67
C GLU A 254 17.45 37.19 -2.28
N LYS A 255 16.19 37.14 -1.89
CA LYS A 255 15.73 36.57 -0.60
C LYS A 255 15.36 35.07 -0.65
N SER A 256 14.98 34.51 -1.80
CA SER A 256 14.49 33.12 -1.85
C SER A 256 15.61 32.08 -2.02
N GLY A 257 16.68 32.44 -2.73
CA GLY A 257 17.76 31.49 -3.05
C GLY A 257 18.61 31.10 -1.84
N LYS A 258 18.91 32.04 -0.95
CA LYS A 258 19.71 31.80 0.27
C LYS A 258 19.01 30.84 1.26
N TRP A 259 17.68 30.96 1.35
CA TRP A 259 16.85 30.04 2.17
C TRP A 259 16.78 28.62 1.64
N HIS A 260 16.89 28.43 0.34
CA HIS A 260 16.80 27.09 -0.30
C HIS A 260 18.07 26.28 -0.13
N TYR A 261 19.24 26.88 -0.28
CA TYR A 261 20.55 26.26 -0.09
C TYR A 261 20.80 25.88 1.39
N LEU A 262 20.47 26.79 2.30
CA LEU A 262 20.48 26.53 3.74
C LEU A 262 19.58 25.35 4.12
N LYS A 263 18.40 25.23 3.48
CA LYS A 263 17.47 24.11 3.68
C LYS A 263 18.06 22.75 3.33
N LEU A 264 18.77 22.60 2.22
CA LEU A 264 19.33 21.30 1.78
C LEU A 264 20.42 20.80 2.71
N LYS A 265 21.36 21.67 3.07
CA LYS A 265 22.41 21.34 4.04
C LYS A 265 21.80 20.99 5.39
N THR A 266 20.81 21.77 5.81
CA THR A 266 20.07 21.55 7.06
C THR A 266 19.29 20.22 7.03
N LEU A 267 18.64 19.89 5.91
CA LEU A 267 17.92 18.62 5.77
C LEU A 267 18.85 17.40 5.88
N LYS A 268 20.03 17.45 5.26
CA LYS A 268 21.03 16.38 5.38
C LYS A 268 21.58 16.26 6.81
N ILE A 269 21.79 17.40 7.49
CA ILE A 269 22.19 17.42 8.90
C ILE A 269 21.08 16.83 9.77
N ILE A 270 19.82 17.20 9.54
CA ILE A 270 18.66 16.64 10.26
C ILE A 270 18.58 15.12 10.05
N ALA A 271 18.78 14.64 8.81
CA ALA A 271 18.79 13.19 8.53
C ALA A 271 19.90 12.46 9.28
N ALA A 272 21.11 13.01 9.23
CA ALA A 272 22.26 12.44 9.95
C ALA A 272 22.02 12.46 11.46
N SER A 273 21.49 13.56 12.00
CA SER A 273 21.16 13.67 13.42
C SER A 273 20.07 12.68 13.84
N PHE A 274 19.06 12.47 12.98
CA PHE A 274 17.99 11.51 13.24
C PHE A 274 18.52 10.07 13.23
N LEU A 275 19.42 9.73 12.30
CA LEU A 275 20.08 8.43 12.25
C LEU A 275 20.95 8.20 13.50
N ILE A 276 21.76 9.19 13.87
CA ILE A 276 22.62 9.14 15.06
C ILE A 276 21.75 8.97 16.31
N LEU A 277 20.66 9.74 16.44
CA LEU A 277 19.73 9.63 17.56
C LEU A 277 19.09 8.25 17.62
N ALA A 278 18.67 7.69 16.48
CA ALA A 278 18.11 6.34 16.42
C ALA A 278 19.13 5.29 16.89
N ILE A 279 20.38 5.37 16.43
CA ILE A 279 21.47 4.48 16.87
C ILE A 279 21.72 4.64 18.37
N ILE A 280 21.84 5.88 18.86
CA ILE A 280 22.04 6.15 20.28
C ILE A 280 20.88 5.58 21.11
N THR A 281 19.65 5.73 20.65
CA THR A 281 18.47 5.18 21.34
C THR A 281 18.52 3.66 21.44
N VAL A 282 18.85 2.97 20.33
CA VAL A 282 19.02 1.52 20.33
C VAL A 282 20.13 1.11 21.31
N LEU A 283 21.30 1.73 21.22
CA LEU A 283 22.43 1.44 22.10
C LEU A 283 22.07 1.71 23.57
N PHE A 284 21.45 2.85 23.87
CA PHE A 284 21.04 3.21 25.22
C PHE A 284 20.16 2.13 25.87
N PHE A 285 19.10 1.67 25.19
CA PHE A 285 18.22 0.64 25.74
C PHE A 285 18.85 -0.75 25.81
N ASN A 286 19.91 -1.03 25.04
CA ASN A 286 20.67 -2.28 25.16
C ASN A 286 21.71 -2.25 26.29
N PHE A 287 22.37 -1.09 26.52
CA PHE A 287 23.33 -0.96 27.63
C PHE A 287 22.68 -0.68 28.97
N PHE A 288 21.48 -0.10 28.98
CA PHE A 288 20.77 0.29 30.21
C PHE A 288 19.35 -0.27 30.25
N PRO A 289 19.15 -1.60 30.22
CA PRO A 289 17.81 -2.22 30.16
C PRO A 289 16.94 -1.89 31.38
N GLN A 290 17.55 -1.60 32.54
CA GLN A 290 16.85 -1.24 33.78
C GLN A 290 15.97 0.02 33.66
N PHE A 291 16.28 0.92 32.72
CA PHE A 291 15.41 2.08 32.48
C PHE A 291 14.07 1.68 31.87
N GLY A 292 14.03 0.54 31.16
CA GLY A 292 12.78 -0.01 30.60
C GLY A 292 11.82 -0.55 31.64
N GLU A 293 12.30 -0.93 32.83
CA GLU A 293 11.43 -1.56 33.86
C GLU A 293 10.54 -0.57 34.60
N LYS A 294 10.90 0.72 34.62
CA LYS A 294 10.21 1.76 35.40
C LYS A 294 8.88 2.23 34.82
N ASN A 295 8.60 2.03 33.55
CA ASN A 295 7.40 2.51 32.86
C ASN A 295 7.00 1.55 31.73
N SER A 296 5.71 1.27 31.61
CA SER A 296 5.17 0.34 30.58
C SER A 296 5.59 0.73 29.15
N PHE A 297 5.62 2.01 28.82
CA PHE A 297 6.07 2.50 27.51
C PHE A 297 7.55 2.17 27.25
N PHE A 298 8.44 2.50 28.21
CA PHE A 298 9.87 2.19 28.06
C PHE A 298 10.13 0.68 28.06
N LYS A 299 9.35 -0.10 28.82
CA LYS A 299 9.42 -1.58 28.81
C LYS A 299 9.17 -2.15 27.43
N ILE A 300 8.14 -1.67 26.74
CA ILE A 300 7.85 -2.08 25.35
C ILE A 300 9.00 -1.66 24.42
N LEU A 301 9.44 -0.41 24.50
CA LEU A 301 10.52 0.11 23.67
C LEU A 301 11.82 -0.69 23.87
N THR A 302 12.24 -0.93 25.10
CA THR A 302 13.42 -1.74 25.45
C THR A 302 13.27 -3.15 24.89
N SER A 303 12.11 -3.80 25.05
CA SER A 303 11.90 -5.15 24.55
C SER A 303 11.92 -5.22 23.02
N ARG A 304 11.47 -4.18 22.33
CA ARG A 304 11.42 -4.13 20.85
C ARG A 304 12.75 -3.72 20.23
N LEU A 305 13.56 -2.92 20.92
CA LEU A 305 14.88 -2.49 20.45
C LEU A 305 16.03 -3.39 20.96
N SER A 306 15.76 -4.43 21.77
CA SER A 306 16.75 -5.39 22.22
C SER A 306 17.35 -6.14 21.04
N ILE A 307 18.67 -5.99 20.86
CA ILE A 307 19.45 -6.67 19.81
C ILE A 307 19.37 -8.18 20.00
N GLU A 308 19.47 -8.65 21.22
CA GLU A 308 19.34 -10.07 21.57
C GLU A 308 17.99 -10.65 21.10
N LYS A 309 16.87 -9.98 21.47
CA LYS A 309 15.52 -10.42 21.04
C LYS A 309 15.32 -10.33 19.52
N ILE A 310 15.93 -9.35 18.87
CA ILE A 310 15.92 -9.25 17.40
C ILE A 310 16.69 -10.43 16.79
N ALA A 311 17.86 -10.72 17.33
CA ALA A 311 18.68 -11.84 16.86
C ALA A 311 17.95 -13.18 17.09
N MET A 312 17.35 -13.39 18.26
CA MET A 312 16.56 -14.60 18.55
C MET A 312 15.36 -14.76 17.61
N ASP A 313 14.64 -13.68 17.31
CA ASP A 313 13.50 -13.69 16.37
C ASP A 313 13.96 -14.04 14.94
N ILE A 314 15.06 -13.45 14.49
CA ILE A 314 15.60 -13.73 13.15
C ILE A 314 16.19 -15.15 13.07
N LEU A 315 17.06 -15.52 14.00
CA LEU A 315 17.79 -16.80 13.96
C LEU A 315 16.91 -17.97 14.35
N GLY A 316 16.03 -17.80 15.34
CA GLY A 316 15.22 -18.86 15.90
C GLY A 316 13.90 -19.13 15.18
N THR A 317 13.40 -18.13 14.41
CA THR A 317 12.10 -18.30 13.72
C THR A 317 12.20 -18.02 12.22
N ARG A 318 12.64 -16.85 11.80
CA ARG A 318 12.57 -16.45 10.38
C ARG A 318 13.59 -17.18 9.52
N LEU A 319 14.83 -17.27 9.96
CA LEU A 319 15.89 -17.91 9.17
C LEU A 319 15.62 -19.39 8.88
N PRO A 320 15.13 -20.21 9.84
CA PRO A 320 14.67 -21.56 9.56
C PRO A 320 13.56 -21.61 8.50
N VAL A 321 12.52 -20.79 8.65
CA VAL A 321 11.42 -20.71 7.67
C VAL A 321 11.94 -20.30 6.29
N TRP A 322 12.85 -19.34 6.21
CA TRP A 322 13.43 -18.90 4.94
C TRP A 322 14.26 -20.03 4.27
N LYS A 323 15.01 -20.81 5.05
CA LYS A 323 15.75 -21.98 4.54
C LYS A 323 14.80 -23.02 3.94
N MET A 324 13.75 -23.38 4.66
CA MET A 324 12.73 -24.33 4.18
C MET A 324 12.01 -23.78 2.94
N THR A 325 11.73 -22.47 2.91
CA THR A 325 11.14 -21.80 1.74
C THR A 325 12.06 -21.87 0.52
N LEU A 326 13.37 -21.73 0.71
CA LEU A 326 14.34 -21.84 -0.39
C LEU A 326 14.37 -23.27 -0.98
N GLU A 327 14.23 -24.31 -0.15
CA GLU A 327 14.10 -25.68 -0.66
C GLU A 327 12.78 -25.85 -1.46
N ALA A 328 11.68 -25.31 -0.97
CA ALA A 328 10.42 -25.30 -1.70
C ALA A 328 10.52 -24.55 -3.05
N ILE A 329 11.28 -23.45 -3.12
CA ILE A 329 11.54 -22.72 -4.37
C ILE A 329 12.36 -23.57 -5.34
N LYS A 330 13.40 -24.27 -4.88
CA LYS A 330 14.22 -25.15 -5.73
C LYS A 330 13.41 -26.27 -6.39
N ASP A 331 12.39 -26.77 -5.70
CA ASP A 331 11.52 -27.81 -6.21
C ASP A 331 10.60 -27.32 -7.34
N ARG A 332 10.11 -26.06 -7.25
CA ARG A 332 9.23 -25.45 -8.25
C ARG A 332 9.68 -24.05 -8.64
N PRO A 333 10.84 -23.87 -9.30
CA PRO A 333 11.44 -22.55 -9.50
C PRO A 333 10.71 -21.68 -10.54
N LEU A 334 9.99 -22.27 -11.50
CA LEU A 334 9.44 -21.51 -12.63
C LEU A 334 8.07 -20.90 -12.33
N LEU A 335 7.14 -21.69 -11.81
CA LEU A 335 5.74 -21.31 -11.57
C LEU A 335 5.36 -21.29 -10.08
N GLY A 336 6.25 -21.77 -9.22
CA GLY A 336 5.98 -21.88 -7.79
C GLY A 336 4.92 -22.94 -7.45
N TRP A 337 4.40 -22.85 -6.24
CA TRP A 337 3.35 -23.74 -5.72
C TRP A 337 1.93 -23.22 -5.98
N GLY A 338 1.79 -22.03 -6.43
CA GLY A 338 0.56 -21.26 -6.60
C GLY A 338 0.44 -20.15 -5.54
N PRO A 339 -0.13 -18.98 -5.91
CA PRO A 339 -0.48 -17.95 -4.96
C PRO A 339 -1.27 -18.53 -3.78
N GLU A 340 -1.02 -18.07 -2.57
CA GLU A 340 -1.60 -18.57 -1.30
C GLU A 340 -1.23 -20.02 -0.90
N ASN A 341 -0.61 -20.83 -1.76
CA ASN A 341 -0.28 -22.24 -1.52
C ASN A 341 1.11 -22.45 -0.88
N PHE A 342 1.67 -21.42 -0.27
CA PHE A 342 2.95 -21.49 0.44
C PHE A 342 3.01 -22.66 1.43
N TYR A 343 1.93 -22.88 2.19
CA TYR A 343 1.87 -23.92 3.22
C TYR A 343 2.17 -25.31 2.68
N ILE A 344 1.73 -25.65 1.46
CA ILE A 344 1.95 -26.97 0.83
C ILE A 344 3.46 -27.19 0.58
N GLY A 345 4.14 -26.20 0.00
CA GLY A 345 5.57 -26.25 -0.23
C GLY A 345 6.37 -26.24 1.07
N PHE A 346 5.91 -25.48 2.06
CA PHE A 346 6.55 -25.38 3.36
C PHE A 346 6.44 -26.69 4.16
N GLU A 347 5.25 -27.32 4.22
CA GLU A 347 5.04 -28.59 4.91
C GLU A 347 5.92 -29.72 4.36
N LYS A 348 6.16 -29.74 3.04
CA LYS A 348 7.03 -30.75 2.41
C LYS A 348 8.46 -30.72 2.94
N TYR A 349 8.97 -29.55 3.34
CA TYR A 349 10.33 -29.34 3.81
C TYR A 349 10.39 -28.93 5.28
N TYR A 350 9.27 -29.11 6.01
CA TYR A 350 9.18 -28.71 7.40
C TYR A 350 10.12 -29.53 8.28
N ASP A 351 11.01 -28.83 8.98
CA ASP A 351 11.89 -29.37 10.02
C ASP A 351 11.57 -28.67 11.34
N PRO A 352 11.05 -29.39 12.36
CA PRO A 352 10.74 -28.81 13.65
C PRO A 352 11.97 -28.53 14.52
N THR A 353 13.14 -29.12 14.20
CA THR A 353 14.32 -29.10 15.08
C THR A 353 14.86 -27.69 15.40
N PRO A 354 14.80 -26.68 14.49
CA PRO A 354 15.27 -25.35 14.80
C PRO A 354 14.36 -24.56 15.75
N PHE A 355 13.13 -25.01 15.98
CA PHE A 355 12.14 -24.26 16.75
C PHE A 355 12.14 -24.70 18.21
N SER A 356 12.21 -23.75 19.16
CA SER A 356 12.14 -24.03 20.59
C SER A 356 10.75 -24.54 21.04
N HIS A 357 9.71 -24.26 20.25
CA HIS A 357 8.35 -24.79 20.40
C HIS A 357 7.83 -25.20 19.02
N PRO A 358 7.06 -26.31 18.91
CA PRO A 358 6.47 -26.70 17.63
C PRO A 358 5.56 -25.58 17.13
N VAL A 359 6.01 -24.90 16.08
CA VAL A 359 5.24 -23.83 15.43
C VAL A 359 4.27 -24.49 14.49
N LEU A 360 2.99 -24.41 14.81
CA LEU A 360 1.92 -25.18 14.17
C LEU A 360 1.76 -24.73 12.76
N LEU A 361 1.90 -23.90 12.05
CA LEU A 361 1.67 -23.62 10.61
C LEU A 361 2.09 -22.17 10.26
N TRP A 362 3.09 -22.06 9.45
CA TRP A 362 3.41 -20.81 8.79
C TRP A 362 2.58 -20.71 7.50
N ASP A 363 1.74 -19.72 7.42
CA ASP A 363 0.93 -19.44 6.23
C ASP A 363 1.70 -18.63 5.16
N ARG A 364 2.81 -17.98 5.56
CA ARG A 364 3.68 -17.20 4.69
C ARG A 364 5.11 -17.13 5.22
N PRO A 365 6.12 -16.91 4.35
CA PRO A 365 7.53 -16.82 4.76
C PRO A 365 7.89 -15.51 5.50
N HIS A 366 6.98 -14.56 5.66
CA HIS A 366 7.23 -13.23 6.21
C HIS A 366 8.40 -12.50 5.52
N ASN A 367 8.47 -12.67 4.21
CA ASN A 367 9.42 -12.01 3.32
C ASN A 367 8.82 -11.99 1.92
N ILE A 368 8.51 -10.81 1.40
CA ILE A 368 7.81 -10.67 0.11
C ILE A 368 8.61 -11.24 -1.08
N ILE A 369 9.94 -11.22 -1.01
CA ILE A 369 10.80 -11.77 -2.07
C ILE A 369 10.62 -13.29 -2.13
N LEU A 370 10.70 -13.95 -0.97
CA LEU A 370 10.51 -15.38 -0.87
C LEU A 370 9.05 -15.79 -1.13
N ASP A 371 8.09 -14.97 -0.69
CA ASP A 371 6.66 -15.21 -0.87
C ASP A 371 6.29 -15.24 -2.35
N ILE A 372 6.73 -14.25 -3.14
CA ILE A 372 6.51 -14.24 -4.59
C ILE A 372 7.25 -15.39 -5.28
N ALA A 373 8.50 -15.66 -4.89
CA ALA A 373 9.29 -16.71 -5.52
C ALA A 373 8.70 -18.11 -5.28
N VAL A 374 8.26 -18.41 -4.05
CA VAL A 374 7.67 -19.72 -3.72
C VAL A 374 6.27 -19.88 -4.29
N SER A 375 5.48 -18.81 -4.31
CA SER A 375 4.09 -18.87 -4.78
C SER A 375 3.96 -18.82 -6.30
N SER A 376 4.80 -18.05 -6.99
CA SER A 376 4.61 -17.73 -8.41
C SER A 376 5.87 -17.89 -9.26
N GLY A 377 6.97 -18.35 -8.65
CA GLY A 377 8.22 -18.63 -9.31
C GLY A 377 9.15 -17.42 -9.47
N ILE A 378 10.39 -17.69 -9.86
CA ILE A 378 11.47 -16.71 -9.98
C ILE A 378 11.17 -15.67 -11.08
N PHE A 379 10.52 -16.06 -12.17
CA PHE A 379 10.15 -15.11 -13.23
C PHE A 379 9.17 -14.06 -12.74
N SER A 380 8.17 -14.44 -11.96
CA SER A 380 7.23 -13.49 -11.34
C SER A 380 7.95 -12.55 -10.39
N LEU A 381 8.90 -13.06 -9.60
CA LEU A 381 9.74 -12.23 -8.74
C LEU A 381 10.55 -11.21 -9.54
N LEU A 382 11.21 -11.62 -10.62
CA LEU A 382 11.98 -10.69 -11.46
C LEU A 382 11.09 -9.60 -12.05
N ILE A 383 9.90 -9.94 -12.54
CA ILE A 383 8.93 -8.98 -13.07
C ILE A 383 8.45 -8.03 -11.98
N TYR A 384 8.19 -8.51 -10.77
CA TYR A 384 7.85 -7.68 -9.61
C TYR A 384 8.95 -6.67 -9.27
N LEU A 385 10.21 -7.10 -9.25
CA LEU A 385 11.35 -6.21 -9.03
C LEU A 385 11.50 -5.19 -10.17
N PHE A 386 11.34 -5.60 -11.42
CA PHE A 386 11.36 -4.69 -12.57
C PHE A 386 10.22 -3.68 -12.52
N PHE A 387 9.04 -4.06 -12.02
CA PHE A 387 7.94 -3.12 -11.80
C PHE A 387 8.37 -1.98 -10.87
N TRP A 388 8.93 -2.29 -9.69
CA TRP A 388 9.38 -1.27 -8.75
C TRP A 388 10.50 -0.40 -9.33
N ILE A 389 11.49 -1.00 -9.97
CA ILE A 389 12.58 -0.28 -10.65
C ILE A 389 12.01 0.69 -11.69
N SER A 390 11.10 0.22 -12.54
CA SER A 390 10.49 1.04 -13.59
C SER A 390 9.64 2.18 -13.02
N LEU A 391 8.86 1.91 -11.96
CA LEU A 391 8.05 2.92 -11.29
C LEU A 391 8.92 4.02 -10.68
N PHE A 392 9.95 3.64 -9.91
CA PHE A 392 10.90 4.59 -9.33
C PHE A 392 11.65 5.39 -10.40
N TRP A 393 12.04 4.75 -11.48
CA TRP A 393 12.71 5.40 -12.59
C TRP A 393 11.83 6.47 -13.25
N GLN A 394 10.55 6.18 -13.50
CA GLN A 394 9.63 7.14 -14.09
C GLN A 394 9.31 8.29 -13.11
N LEU A 395 9.11 8.01 -11.84
CA LEU A 395 8.93 9.04 -10.83
C LEU A 395 10.18 9.93 -10.69
N GLN A 396 11.37 9.36 -10.82
CA GLN A 396 12.62 10.14 -10.81
C GLN A 396 12.73 11.07 -12.02
N LYS A 397 12.30 10.62 -13.21
CA LYS A 397 12.26 11.47 -14.41
C LYS A 397 11.37 12.71 -14.23
N ILE A 398 10.24 12.59 -13.54
CA ILE A 398 9.37 13.74 -13.24
C ILE A 398 10.16 14.81 -12.49
N LYS A 399 10.88 14.42 -11.44
CA LYS A 399 11.68 15.36 -10.64
C LYS A 399 12.78 16.06 -11.44
N HIS A 400 13.38 15.37 -12.42
CA HIS A 400 14.43 15.96 -13.27
C HIS A 400 13.89 16.93 -14.32
N ILE A 401 12.75 16.65 -14.92
CA ILE A 401 12.18 17.49 -15.99
C ILE A 401 11.61 18.78 -15.39
N GLU A 402 10.95 18.69 -14.23
CA GLU A 402 10.40 19.85 -13.54
C GLU A 402 11.47 20.73 -12.87
N LYS A 403 12.67 20.19 -12.63
CA LYS A 403 13.82 20.93 -12.15
C LYS A 403 14.26 22.07 -13.11
N ASN A 404 13.97 21.91 -14.40
CA ASN A 404 14.31 22.88 -15.43
C ASN A 404 13.17 23.89 -15.72
N ALA A 405 12.04 23.81 -15.01
CA ALA A 405 10.95 24.77 -15.10
C ALA A 405 11.17 25.92 -14.11
N ASP A 406 10.85 27.14 -14.54
CA ASP A 406 10.98 28.38 -13.73
C ASP A 406 10.05 28.40 -12.49
N TYR A 407 9.25 27.36 -12.27
CA TYR A 407 8.27 27.25 -11.21
C TYR A 407 8.48 25.97 -10.41
N TYR A 408 8.60 26.11 -9.07
CA TYR A 408 8.65 24.97 -8.15
C TYR A 408 7.31 24.26 -8.16
N ASP A 409 7.20 23.14 -8.90
CA ASP A 409 5.97 22.37 -8.98
C ASP A 409 5.75 21.59 -7.67
N GLU A 410 4.55 21.76 -7.10
CA GLU A 410 4.07 21.01 -5.94
C GLU A 410 4.17 19.49 -6.15
N ASN A 411 4.19 19.03 -7.39
CA ASN A 411 4.29 17.63 -7.74
C ASN A 411 5.67 17.03 -7.43
N ILE A 412 6.75 17.82 -7.43
CA ILE A 412 8.10 17.33 -7.08
C ILE A 412 8.12 16.79 -5.66
N LEU A 413 7.58 17.57 -4.71
CA LEU A 413 7.53 17.17 -3.30
C LEU A 413 6.61 15.97 -3.09
N LYS A 414 5.43 15.95 -3.75
CA LYS A 414 4.50 14.81 -3.69
C LYS A 414 5.14 13.54 -4.27
N THR A 415 5.80 13.66 -5.43
CA THR A 415 6.52 12.54 -6.07
C THR A 415 7.63 12.00 -5.17
N HIS A 416 8.39 12.88 -4.55
CA HIS A 416 9.46 12.50 -3.65
C HIS A 416 8.94 11.84 -2.37
N GLY A 417 7.84 12.36 -1.81
CA GLY A 417 7.14 11.74 -0.69
C GLY A 417 6.63 10.33 -1.02
N VAL A 418 6.04 10.15 -2.19
CA VAL A 418 5.57 8.84 -2.66
C VAL A 418 6.72 7.83 -2.79
N GLN A 419 7.87 8.25 -3.32
CA GLN A 419 9.04 7.37 -3.38
C GLN A 419 9.52 6.98 -1.97
N SER A 420 9.52 7.93 -1.02
CA SER A 420 9.89 7.67 0.37
C SER A 420 8.93 6.68 1.05
N MET A 421 7.61 6.82 0.81
CA MET A 421 6.59 5.87 1.26
C MET A 421 6.89 4.46 0.77
N PHE A 422 7.14 4.30 -0.54
CA PHE A 422 7.39 2.99 -1.13
C PHE A 422 8.70 2.37 -0.67
N ILE A 423 9.77 3.16 -0.44
CA ILE A 423 11.00 2.64 0.16
C ILE A 423 10.72 2.10 1.56
N GLY A 424 10.03 2.88 2.40
CA GLY A 424 9.64 2.42 3.73
C GLY A 424 8.78 1.16 3.67
N TYR A 425 7.78 1.13 2.80
CA TYR A 425 6.90 0.00 2.59
C TYR A 425 7.63 -1.28 2.15
N LEU A 426 8.53 -1.19 1.15
CA LEU A 426 9.29 -2.35 0.67
C LEU A 426 10.23 -2.91 1.75
N ILE A 427 10.81 -2.05 2.59
CA ILE A 427 11.61 -2.49 3.75
C ILE A 427 10.73 -3.23 4.76
N VAL A 428 9.50 -2.76 5.02
CA VAL A 428 8.57 -3.49 5.91
C VAL A 428 8.22 -4.85 5.33
N LEU A 429 7.92 -4.92 4.03
CA LEU A 429 7.56 -6.17 3.35
C LEU A 429 8.72 -7.16 3.24
N PHE A 430 9.95 -6.72 3.30
CA PHE A 430 11.10 -7.62 3.38
C PHE A 430 11.08 -8.49 4.64
N PHE A 431 10.39 -8.03 5.70
CA PHE A 431 10.22 -8.76 6.96
C PHE A 431 8.76 -9.15 7.23
N ASN A 432 7.86 -8.95 6.26
CA ASN A 432 6.44 -9.15 6.45
C ASN A 432 5.71 -9.47 5.13
N PHE A 433 4.39 -9.43 5.17
CA PHE A 433 3.49 -9.63 4.03
C PHE A 433 2.35 -8.61 4.07
N ASP A 434 1.62 -8.52 2.97
CA ASP A 434 0.45 -7.67 2.84
C ASP A 434 -0.85 -8.35 3.29
N SER A 435 -1.82 -7.52 3.70
CA SER A 435 -3.22 -7.87 3.85
C SER A 435 -4.10 -6.79 3.22
N PHE A 436 -5.41 -6.89 3.38
CA PHE A 436 -6.36 -6.00 2.70
C PHE A 436 -6.00 -4.50 2.82
N ALA A 437 -5.75 -4.01 4.03
CA ALA A 437 -5.55 -2.57 4.25
C ALA A 437 -4.20 -2.07 3.70
N SER A 438 -3.15 -2.89 3.77
CA SER A 438 -1.84 -2.54 3.20
C SER A 438 -1.86 -2.64 1.66
N TYR A 439 -2.56 -3.62 1.07
CA TYR A 439 -2.84 -3.64 -0.36
C TYR A 439 -3.64 -2.41 -0.80
N LEU A 440 -4.70 -2.05 -0.08
CA LEU A 440 -5.54 -0.91 -0.43
C LEU A 440 -4.73 0.38 -0.53
N ILE A 441 -3.92 0.68 0.49
CA ILE A 441 -3.14 1.92 0.51
C ILE A 441 -1.98 1.89 -0.49
N SER A 442 -1.31 0.75 -0.66
CA SER A 442 -0.21 0.62 -1.63
C SER A 442 -0.71 0.76 -3.08
N PHE A 443 -1.81 0.10 -3.46
CA PHE A 443 -2.40 0.24 -4.79
C PHE A 443 -3.05 1.63 -5.00
N PHE A 444 -3.53 2.28 -3.94
CA PHE A 444 -3.94 3.69 -4.01
C PHE A 444 -2.75 4.58 -4.43
N PHE A 445 -1.59 4.43 -3.81
CA PHE A 445 -0.41 5.22 -4.16
C PHE A 445 0.26 4.76 -5.47
N ILE A 446 0.13 3.50 -5.89
CA ILE A 446 0.50 3.05 -7.24
C ILE A 446 -0.37 3.79 -8.27
N GLY A 447 -1.70 3.83 -8.07
CA GLY A 447 -2.61 4.59 -8.92
C GLY A 447 -2.29 6.09 -8.95
N TYR A 448 -1.98 6.68 -7.80
CA TYR A 448 -1.52 8.06 -7.72
C TYR A 448 -0.18 8.29 -8.45
N SER A 449 0.74 7.34 -8.38
CA SER A 449 2.01 7.39 -9.13
C SER A 449 1.77 7.37 -10.63
N PHE A 450 0.88 6.51 -11.11
CA PHE A 450 0.48 6.49 -12.51
C PHE A 450 -0.16 7.81 -12.94
N TYR A 451 -1.01 8.41 -12.09
CA TYR A 451 -1.55 9.73 -12.32
C TYR A 451 -0.44 10.79 -12.43
N LEU A 452 0.52 10.83 -11.52
CA LEU A 452 1.65 11.77 -11.57
C LEU A 452 2.49 11.62 -12.84
N ILE A 453 2.74 10.39 -13.29
CA ILE A 453 3.48 10.10 -14.52
C ILE A 453 2.70 10.55 -15.76
N SER A 454 1.37 10.40 -15.74
CA SER A 454 0.48 10.68 -16.88
C SER A 454 0.10 12.16 -17.05
N ASN A 455 0.24 12.98 -16.02
CA ASN A 455 -0.38 14.31 -15.91
C ASN A 455 0.14 15.36 -16.92
N ARG A 456 0.99 15.00 -17.86
CA ARG A 456 1.65 15.97 -18.76
C ARG A 456 0.88 16.29 -20.04
N GLU A 457 0.04 15.37 -20.53
CA GLU A 457 -0.79 15.62 -21.71
C GLU A 457 -2.07 14.80 -21.64
N LYS A 458 -3.22 15.45 -21.66
CA LYS A 458 -4.52 14.80 -21.86
C LYS A 458 -4.88 14.83 -23.34
N ARG A 459 -5.17 13.68 -23.93
CA ARG A 459 -5.75 13.59 -25.29
C ARG A 459 -7.24 13.27 -25.18
N LEU A 460 -8.02 14.07 -25.85
CA LEU A 460 -9.44 13.80 -26.06
C LEU A 460 -9.55 12.68 -27.13
N ILE A 461 -9.90 11.48 -26.69
CA ILE A 461 -10.21 10.38 -27.62
C ILE A 461 -11.72 10.37 -27.81
N ILE A 462 -12.16 10.71 -29.00
CA ILE A 462 -13.54 10.57 -29.41
C ILE A 462 -13.66 9.22 -30.11
N LEU A 463 -14.30 8.25 -29.47
CA LEU A 463 -14.60 6.96 -30.06
C LEU A 463 -15.96 7.04 -30.75
N PRO A 464 -16.04 7.07 -32.08
CA PRO A 464 -17.30 7.00 -32.81
C PRO A 464 -17.83 5.58 -32.69
N LEU A 465 -18.91 5.39 -31.99
CA LEU A 465 -19.58 4.09 -31.87
C LEU A 465 -20.58 3.94 -33.05
N ARG A 466 -20.14 3.22 -34.09
CA ARG A 466 -20.95 2.94 -35.28
C ARG A 466 -22.21 2.13 -34.92
N ASN A 467 -23.33 2.47 -35.55
CA ASN A 467 -24.68 1.95 -35.28
C ASN A 467 -24.78 0.41 -35.28
N VAL A 468 -24.83 -0.18 -34.08
CA VAL A 468 -25.21 -1.58 -33.87
C VAL A 468 -26.27 -1.64 -32.77
N PHE A 469 -27.42 -1.02 -33.01
CA PHE A 469 -28.40 -0.71 -31.96
C PHE A 469 -29.02 -1.97 -31.31
N PHE A 470 -29.31 -3.01 -32.10
CA PHE A 470 -29.96 -4.23 -31.59
C PHE A 470 -28.98 -5.18 -30.89
N ARG A 471 -27.82 -5.40 -31.49
CA ARG A 471 -26.74 -6.23 -30.86
C ARG A 471 -26.21 -5.62 -29.56
N LYS A 472 -26.25 -4.30 -29.40
CA LYS A 472 -25.80 -3.59 -28.19
C LYS A 472 -26.70 -3.85 -27.00
N LYS A 473 -28.02 -3.85 -27.13
CA LYS A 473 -28.96 -4.12 -26.03
C LYS A 473 -28.78 -5.54 -25.51
N LEU A 474 -28.65 -6.52 -26.39
CA LEU A 474 -28.40 -7.91 -26.05
C LEU A 474 -27.03 -8.08 -25.33
N LEU A 475 -25.99 -7.45 -25.82
CA LEU A 475 -24.66 -7.51 -25.23
C LEU A 475 -24.64 -6.87 -23.82
N VAL A 476 -25.30 -5.71 -23.65
CA VAL A 476 -25.47 -5.05 -22.35
C VAL A 476 -26.24 -5.93 -21.38
N PHE A 477 -27.32 -6.58 -21.84
CA PHE A 477 -28.10 -7.51 -21.03
C PHE A 477 -27.25 -8.72 -20.60
N ILE A 478 -26.52 -9.34 -21.53
CA ILE A 478 -25.62 -10.46 -21.24
C ILE A 478 -24.54 -10.06 -20.23
N CYS A 479 -23.88 -8.91 -20.44
CA CYS A 479 -22.86 -8.43 -19.50
C CYS A 479 -23.45 -8.11 -18.13
N PHE A 480 -24.64 -7.52 -18.06
CA PHE A 480 -25.32 -7.24 -16.79
C PHE A 480 -25.69 -8.54 -16.06
N THR A 481 -26.18 -9.54 -16.80
CA THR A 481 -26.47 -10.87 -16.24
C THR A 481 -25.20 -11.56 -15.75
N MET A 482 -24.10 -11.49 -16.50
CA MET A 482 -22.81 -12.02 -16.07
C MET A 482 -22.29 -11.32 -14.81
N VAL A 483 -22.46 -10.00 -14.70
CA VAL A 483 -22.09 -9.24 -13.49
C VAL A 483 -22.92 -9.68 -12.29
N ILE A 484 -24.24 -9.88 -12.45
CA ILE A 484 -25.11 -10.38 -11.37
C ILE A 484 -24.71 -11.79 -10.96
N ILE A 485 -24.45 -12.69 -11.93
CA ILE A 485 -23.98 -14.04 -11.67
C ILE A 485 -22.64 -14.01 -10.92
N PHE A 486 -21.69 -13.19 -11.38
CA PHE A 486 -20.40 -13.00 -10.72
C PHE A 486 -20.58 -12.48 -9.29
N LEU A 487 -21.38 -11.44 -9.09
CA LEU A 487 -21.66 -10.89 -7.75
C LEU A 487 -22.29 -11.93 -6.83
N TRP A 488 -23.22 -12.73 -7.34
CA TRP A 488 -23.88 -13.76 -6.56
C TRP A 488 -22.93 -14.90 -6.19
N PHE A 489 -22.33 -15.56 -7.18
CA PHE A 489 -21.52 -16.75 -6.92
C PHE A 489 -20.18 -16.46 -6.24
N TRP A 490 -19.57 -15.30 -6.51
CA TRP A 490 -18.21 -15.02 -6.10
C TRP A 490 -18.11 -14.04 -4.91
N ASN A 491 -19.19 -13.36 -4.58
CA ASN A 491 -19.21 -12.42 -3.48
C ASN A 491 -20.32 -12.65 -2.47
N ILE A 492 -21.56 -12.86 -2.92
CA ILE A 492 -22.71 -12.95 -2.01
C ILE A 492 -22.87 -14.37 -1.45
N LYS A 493 -22.85 -15.40 -2.30
CA LYS A 493 -22.98 -16.79 -1.87
C LYS A 493 -21.95 -17.22 -0.80
N PRO A 494 -20.64 -16.86 -0.89
CA PRO A 494 -19.68 -17.17 0.17
C PRO A 494 -20.00 -16.55 1.54
N LEU A 495 -20.73 -15.42 1.59
CA LEU A 495 -21.17 -14.81 2.86
C LEU A 495 -22.21 -15.65 3.61
N TYR A 496 -22.96 -16.50 2.89
CA TYR A 496 -23.97 -17.38 3.49
C TYR A 496 -23.47 -18.79 3.81
N LEU A 497 -22.26 -19.14 3.32
CA LEU A 497 -21.69 -20.48 3.47
C LEU A 497 -20.52 -20.52 4.45
N GLY A 498 -20.03 -19.38 4.91
CA GLY A 498 -19.04 -19.24 5.98
C GLY A 498 -19.68 -18.87 7.27
#